data_9b01860699d5b98355d0493a9da81093
#
_entry.id   9b01860699d5b98355d0493a9da81093
#
_cell.length_a   1.000
_cell.length_b   1.000
_cell.length_c   1.000
_cell.angle_alpha   90.00
_cell.angle_beta   90.00
_cell.angle_gamma   90.00
#
_symmetry.space_group_name_H-M   'P 1'
#
loop_
_entity.id
_entity.type
_entity.pdbx_description
1 polymer ?
#
loop_
_entity_poly.entity_id
_entity_poly.type
_entity_poly.pdbx_seq_one_letter_code
_entity_poly.pdbx_strand_id
1 'polypeptide(L)'
;MNHVVLTGRLTRDPEMRKLASGKTVTQFNVATNDYRGGSEKSEYHTVVTWDRLAEICGQYLGKGQLVSIIGRLQTRQWEDDSKIRHWKTEIVANSVEMLSGKRKKDYAAESAAEALAAQAAALGVEPDEPAFSASPDDDAAETEEEELVAA
;
A
#
# COMPACT_ATOMS: atom_id res chain seq x y z
N MET A 1 -11.74 -13.29 -26.71
CA MET A 1 -10.74 -13.49 -25.63
C MET A 1 -10.93 -12.38 -24.61
N ASN A 2 -11.06 -12.69 -23.31
CA ASN A 2 -11.28 -11.71 -22.26
C ASN A 2 -10.11 -11.82 -21.26
N HIS A 3 -9.10 -10.96 -21.40
CA HIS A 3 -7.88 -10.99 -20.62
C HIS A 3 -7.43 -9.58 -20.33
N VAL A 4 -7.10 -9.32 -19.07
CA VAL A 4 -6.63 -8.03 -18.57
C VAL A 4 -5.35 -8.24 -17.79
N VAL A 5 -4.35 -7.41 -18.06
CA VAL A 5 -3.13 -7.31 -17.29
C VAL A 5 -2.97 -5.86 -16.85
N LEU A 6 -2.86 -5.63 -15.56
CA LEU A 6 -2.72 -4.30 -14.97
C LEU A 6 -1.58 -4.29 -13.95
N THR A 7 -0.82 -3.22 -13.94
CA THR A 7 0.13 -2.91 -12.89
C THR A 7 -0.20 -1.54 -12.31
N GLY A 8 -0.41 -1.48 -11.00
CA GLY A 8 -0.82 -0.25 -10.34
C GLY A 8 -0.74 -0.32 -8.82
N ARG A 9 -1.12 0.77 -8.15
CA ARG A 9 -1.08 0.86 -6.69
C ARG A 9 -2.46 0.80 -6.07
N LEU A 10 -2.57 0.10 -4.94
CA LEU A 10 -3.82 0.09 -4.15
C LEU A 10 -4.11 1.50 -3.63
N THR A 11 -5.35 1.95 -3.82
CA THR A 11 -5.81 3.27 -3.34
C THR A 11 -6.32 3.22 -1.90
N ARG A 12 -6.74 2.04 -1.43
CA ARG A 12 -7.22 1.77 -0.08
C ARG A 12 -6.92 0.32 0.30
N ASP A 13 -7.10 0.01 1.59
CA ASP A 13 -6.96 -1.36 2.06
C ASP A 13 -8.01 -2.28 1.45
N PRO A 14 -7.67 -3.55 1.21
CA PRO A 14 -8.63 -4.53 0.71
C PRO A 14 -9.76 -4.80 1.70
N GLU A 15 -10.98 -4.88 1.18
CA GLU A 15 -12.16 -5.28 1.93
C GLU A 15 -12.43 -6.77 1.73
N MET A 16 -12.20 -7.57 2.75
CA MET A 16 -12.47 -9.00 2.73
C MET A 16 -13.84 -9.30 3.36
N ARG A 17 -14.64 -10.12 2.69
CA ARG A 17 -15.97 -10.55 3.15
C ARG A 17 -16.13 -12.05 2.95
N LYS A 18 -16.75 -12.71 3.93
CA LYS A 18 -17.22 -14.09 3.79
C LYS A 18 -18.69 -14.10 3.38
N LEU A 19 -18.98 -14.82 2.33
CA LEU A 19 -20.36 -15.01 1.87
C LEU A 19 -21.07 -16.13 2.65
N ALA A 20 -22.39 -16.11 2.67
CA ALA A 20 -23.20 -17.17 3.29
C ALA A 20 -22.92 -18.57 2.69
N SER A 21 -22.42 -18.62 1.45
CA SER A 21 -21.97 -19.85 0.78
C SER A 21 -20.64 -20.40 1.29
N GLY A 22 -19.99 -19.74 2.27
CA GLY A 22 -18.66 -20.10 2.79
C GLY A 22 -17.49 -19.59 1.95
N LYS A 23 -17.74 -19.01 0.77
CA LYS A 23 -16.68 -18.44 -0.09
C LYS A 23 -16.18 -17.11 0.43
N THR A 24 -14.89 -16.90 0.32
CA THR A 24 -14.24 -15.64 0.65
C THR A 24 -14.12 -14.77 -0.61
N VAL A 25 -14.44 -13.49 -0.48
CA VAL A 25 -14.29 -12.48 -1.54
C VAL A 25 -13.51 -11.32 -0.98
N THR A 26 -12.52 -10.83 -1.73
CA THR A 26 -11.81 -9.59 -1.39
C THR A 26 -11.90 -8.61 -2.54
N GLN A 27 -12.31 -7.39 -2.23
CA GLN A 27 -12.44 -6.29 -3.18
C GLN A 27 -11.45 -5.19 -2.82
N PHE A 28 -10.76 -4.66 -3.82
CA PHE A 28 -9.87 -3.52 -3.67
C PHE A 28 -9.81 -2.70 -4.95
N ASN A 29 -9.34 -1.45 -4.84
CA ASN A 29 -9.19 -0.55 -5.97
C ASN A 29 -7.72 -0.31 -6.27
N VAL A 30 -7.38 -0.33 -7.56
CA VAL A 30 -6.04 -0.09 -8.07
C VAL A 30 -6.05 1.14 -8.96
N ALA A 31 -5.11 2.06 -8.71
CA ALA A 31 -4.84 3.19 -9.59
C ALA A 31 -3.73 2.84 -10.57
N THR A 32 -3.99 3.09 -11.84
CA THR A 32 -3.00 3.03 -12.92
C THR A 32 -2.78 4.44 -13.45
N ASN A 33 -1.51 4.82 -13.66
CA ASN A 33 -1.15 6.14 -14.19
C ASN A 33 -0.73 6.00 -15.64
N ASP A 34 -1.35 6.77 -16.51
CA ASP A 34 -0.98 6.89 -17.92
C ASP A 34 -0.40 8.29 -18.18
N TYR A 35 0.74 8.34 -18.81
CA TYR A 35 1.42 9.56 -19.20
C TYR A 35 1.20 9.81 -20.70
N ARG A 36 0.24 10.66 -21.04
CA ARG A 36 -0.01 11.06 -22.42
C ARG A 36 0.04 12.58 -22.56
N GLY A 37 0.83 13.05 -23.52
CA GLY A 37 0.83 14.47 -23.90
C GLY A 37 1.28 15.44 -22.82
N GLY A 38 2.15 15.01 -21.87
CA GLY A 38 2.66 15.86 -20.80
C GLY A 38 1.74 16.01 -19.58
N SER A 39 0.60 15.30 -19.55
CA SER A 39 -0.28 15.24 -18.39
C SER A 39 -0.37 13.80 -17.87
N GLU A 40 -0.35 13.67 -16.54
CA GLU A 40 -0.58 12.41 -15.84
C GLU A 40 -2.09 12.24 -15.63
N LYS A 41 -2.62 11.11 -16.09
CA LYS A 41 -4.01 10.73 -15.89
C LYS A 41 -4.06 9.44 -15.09
N SER A 42 -4.72 9.49 -13.94
CA SER A 42 -4.95 8.30 -13.12
C SER A 42 -6.31 7.68 -13.45
N GLU A 43 -6.32 6.38 -13.65
CA GLU A 43 -7.55 5.60 -13.79
C GLU A 43 -7.68 4.61 -12.63
N TYR A 44 -8.93 4.40 -12.20
CA TYR A 44 -9.22 3.58 -11.02
C TYR A 44 -9.99 2.33 -11.44
N HIS A 45 -9.45 1.18 -11.07
CA HIS A 45 -10.02 -0.12 -11.42
C HIS A 45 -10.46 -0.86 -10.16
N THR A 46 -11.70 -1.35 -10.14
CA THR A 46 -12.19 -2.23 -9.09
C THR A 46 -11.78 -3.66 -9.40
N VAL A 47 -11.07 -4.29 -8.48
CA VAL A 47 -10.59 -5.66 -8.58
C VAL A 47 -11.28 -6.53 -7.54
N VAL A 48 -11.70 -7.71 -7.97
CA VAL A 48 -12.37 -8.72 -7.13
C VAL A 48 -11.58 -10.02 -7.20
N THR A 49 -11.27 -10.58 -6.05
CA THR A 49 -10.60 -11.87 -5.90
C THR A 49 -11.50 -12.84 -5.13
N TRP A 50 -11.33 -14.14 -5.36
CA TRP A 50 -12.16 -15.20 -4.80
C TRP A 50 -11.35 -16.23 -4.05
N ASP A 51 -12.00 -16.87 -3.09
CA ASP A 51 -11.51 -18.03 -2.34
C ASP A 51 -10.10 -17.81 -1.75
N ARG A 52 -9.16 -18.69 -2.02
CA ARG A 52 -7.79 -18.59 -1.48
C ARG A 52 -7.04 -17.31 -1.92
N LEU A 53 -7.23 -16.86 -3.16
CA LEU A 53 -6.62 -15.61 -3.62
C LEU A 53 -7.19 -14.41 -2.85
N ALA A 54 -8.48 -14.44 -2.51
CA ALA A 54 -9.12 -13.41 -1.70
C ALA A 54 -8.53 -13.36 -0.28
N GLU A 55 -8.30 -14.51 0.33
CA GLU A 55 -7.66 -14.60 1.66
C GLU A 55 -6.25 -14.02 1.64
N ILE A 56 -5.45 -14.40 0.65
CA ILE A 56 -4.08 -13.89 0.48
C ILE A 56 -4.10 -12.36 0.28
N CYS A 57 -4.95 -11.86 -0.62
CA CYS A 57 -5.06 -10.42 -0.86
C CYS A 57 -5.53 -9.65 0.38
N GLY A 58 -6.53 -10.16 1.10
CA GLY A 58 -7.04 -9.54 2.31
C GLY A 58 -6.04 -9.52 3.47
N GLN A 59 -5.17 -10.55 3.54
CA GLN A 59 -4.19 -10.70 4.60
C GLN A 59 -2.90 -9.91 4.36
N TYR A 60 -2.44 -9.84 3.12
CA TYR A 60 -1.09 -9.33 2.79
C TYR A 60 -1.07 -8.00 2.06
N LEU A 61 -2.15 -7.62 1.37
CA LEU A 61 -2.23 -6.36 0.67
C LEU A 61 -2.61 -5.21 1.61
N GLY A 62 -2.09 -4.04 1.33
CA GLY A 62 -2.42 -2.79 2.01
C GLY A 62 -2.40 -1.59 1.05
N LYS A 63 -2.99 -0.47 1.48
CA LYS A 63 -3.00 0.79 0.75
C LYS A 63 -1.58 1.18 0.29
N GLY A 64 -1.47 1.65 -0.95
CA GLY A 64 -0.22 2.14 -1.56
C GLY A 64 0.69 1.06 -2.13
N GLN A 65 0.43 -0.22 -1.88
CA GLN A 65 1.24 -1.31 -2.45
C GLN A 65 1.09 -1.38 -3.97
N LEU A 66 2.22 -1.63 -4.63
CA LEU A 66 2.29 -1.89 -6.06
C LEU A 66 1.99 -3.36 -6.32
N VAL A 67 1.07 -3.62 -7.22
CA VAL A 67 0.65 -4.98 -7.59
C VAL A 67 0.57 -5.13 -9.11
N SER A 68 0.81 -6.34 -9.59
CA SER A 68 0.49 -6.78 -10.94
C SER A 68 -0.69 -7.75 -10.87
N ILE A 69 -1.69 -7.54 -11.71
CA ILE A 69 -2.94 -8.28 -11.71
C ILE A 69 -3.18 -8.86 -13.08
N ILE A 70 -3.45 -10.15 -13.13
CA ILE A 70 -3.89 -10.85 -14.32
C ILE A 70 -5.31 -11.36 -14.06
N GLY A 71 -6.24 -11.03 -14.94
CA GLY A 71 -7.62 -11.42 -14.79
C GLY A 71 -8.47 -11.20 -16.03
N ARG A 72 -9.75 -11.04 -15.82
CA ARG A 72 -10.75 -10.78 -16.87
C ARG A 72 -11.70 -9.68 -16.46
N LEU A 73 -12.25 -8.96 -17.42
CA LEU A 73 -13.34 -8.02 -17.19
C LEU A 73 -14.66 -8.78 -16.96
N GLN A 74 -15.42 -8.33 -16.00
CA GLN A 74 -16.78 -8.79 -15.75
C GLN A 74 -17.67 -7.58 -15.50
N THR A 75 -18.73 -7.44 -16.31
CA THR A 75 -19.76 -6.41 -16.10
C THR A 75 -20.95 -7.06 -15.42
N ARG A 76 -21.32 -6.51 -14.26
CA ARG A 76 -22.57 -6.85 -13.58
C ARG A 76 -23.61 -5.83 -13.93
N GLN A 77 -24.84 -6.29 -14.10
CA GLN A 77 -26.01 -5.46 -14.33
C GLN A 77 -27.00 -5.75 -13.20
N TRP A 78 -27.57 -4.70 -12.63
CA TRP A 78 -28.68 -4.80 -11.69
C TRP A 78 -29.64 -3.65 -11.89
N GLU A 79 -30.85 -3.85 -11.44
CA GLU A 79 -31.92 -2.87 -11.47
C GLU A 79 -32.18 -2.42 -10.04
N ASP A 80 -32.31 -1.12 -9.82
CA ASP A 80 -32.66 -0.58 -8.51
C ASP A 80 -34.19 -0.54 -8.32
N ASP A 81 -34.63 -0.13 -7.11
CA ASP A 81 -36.07 -0.04 -6.77
C ASP A 81 -36.82 0.95 -7.66
N SER A 82 -36.14 1.85 -8.33
CA SER A 82 -36.66 2.82 -9.30
C SER A 82 -36.70 2.28 -10.74
N LYS A 83 -36.43 0.99 -10.96
CA LYS A 83 -36.33 0.32 -12.26
C LYS A 83 -35.26 0.91 -13.19
N ILE A 84 -34.24 1.56 -12.63
CA ILE A 84 -33.08 2.07 -13.36
C ILE A 84 -32.05 0.95 -13.43
N ARG A 85 -31.55 0.66 -14.64
CA ARG A 85 -30.49 -0.33 -14.85
C ARG A 85 -29.13 0.29 -14.61
N HIS A 86 -28.37 -0.36 -13.77
CA HIS A 86 -26.98 0.00 -13.47
C HIS A 86 -26.02 -1.05 -14.00
N TRP A 87 -24.86 -0.60 -14.45
CA TRP A 87 -23.78 -1.47 -14.91
C TRP A 87 -22.53 -1.13 -14.10
N LYS A 88 -21.83 -2.15 -13.64
CA LYS A 88 -20.54 -2.02 -13.00
C LYS A 88 -19.57 -3.00 -13.62
N THR A 89 -18.49 -2.47 -14.20
CA THR A 89 -17.42 -3.29 -14.73
C THR A 89 -16.36 -3.47 -13.66
N GLU A 90 -16.01 -4.69 -13.38
CA GLU A 90 -15.02 -5.10 -12.40
C GLU A 90 -14.02 -6.05 -13.05
N ILE A 91 -12.81 -6.11 -12.49
CA ILE A 91 -11.78 -7.06 -12.90
C ILE A 91 -11.81 -8.24 -11.93
N VAL A 92 -12.13 -9.41 -12.42
CA VAL A 92 -12.00 -10.65 -11.66
C VAL A 92 -10.58 -11.16 -11.84
N ALA A 93 -9.77 -11.05 -10.79
CA ALA A 93 -8.38 -11.46 -10.84
C ALA A 93 -8.24 -12.98 -10.72
N ASN A 94 -7.39 -13.54 -11.58
CA ASN A 94 -6.94 -14.92 -11.53
C ASN A 94 -5.59 -15.05 -10.81
N SER A 95 -4.74 -14.02 -10.92
CA SER A 95 -3.45 -13.93 -10.24
C SER A 95 -3.20 -12.50 -9.81
N VAL A 96 -2.57 -12.35 -8.65
CA VAL A 96 -2.12 -11.07 -8.10
C VAL A 96 -0.70 -11.25 -7.59
N GLU A 97 0.22 -10.47 -8.11
CA GLU A 97 1.62 -10.44 -7.68
C GLU A 97 1.91 -9.14 -6.93
N MET A 98 2.53 -9.25 -5.77
CA MET A 98 2.91 -8.11 -4.95
C MET A 98 4.31 -7.65 -5.37
N LEU A 99 4.39 -6.47 -6.00
CA LEU A 99 5.64 -5.94 -6.56
C LEU A 99 6.39 -5.00 -5.60
N SER A 100 5.75 -4.54 -4.53
CA SER A 100 6.39 -3.70 -3.52
C SER A 100 6.09 -4.18 -2.11
N GLY A 101 7.12 -4.12 -1.26
CA GLY A 101 7.09 -4.74 0.03
C GLY A 101 6.92 -3.82 1.23
N LYS A 102 5.75 -3.44 1.66
CA LYS A 102 5.39 -3.45 3.09
C LYS A 102 4.16 -4.32 3.20
N ARG A 103 4.27 -5.40 3.91
CA ARG A 103 3.16 -6.33 4.16
C ARG A 103 2.26 -5.71 5.23
N LYS A 104 0.96 -5.94 5.15
CA LYS A 104 0.01 -5.56 6.22
C LYS A 104 0.45 -6.07 7.61
N LYS A 105 1.25 -7.13 7.64
CA LYS A 105 1.88 -7.69 8.85
C LYS A 105 2.91 -6.74 9.48
N ASP A 106 3.58 -5.92 8.67
CA ASP A 106 4.56 -4.94 9.16
C ASP A 106 3.84 -3.75 9.81
N TYR A 107 2.67 -3.36 9.29
CA TYR A 107 1.78 -2.37 9.92
C TYR A 107 1.14 -2.90 11.21
N ALA A 108 0.77 -4.17 11.27
CA ALA A 108 0.22 -4.76 12.49
C ALA A 108 1.28 -4.88 13.59
N ALA A 109 2.54 -5.16 13.22
CA ALA A 109 3.67 -5.17 14.15
C ALA A 109 4.00 -3.75 14.65
N GLU A 110 3.96 -2.75 13.77
CA GLU A 110 4.20 -1.36 14.10
C GLU A 110 3.09 -0.81 15.01
N SER A 111 1.81 -1.09 14.71
CA SER A 111 0.68 -0.70 15.55
C SER A 111 0.65 -1.44 16.90
N ALA A 112 1.09 -2.69 16.94
CA ALA A 112 1.21 -3.45 18.19
C ALA A 112 2.36 -2.91 19.05
N ALA A 113 3.47 -2.53 18.44
CA ALA A 113 4.60 -1.91 19.12
C ALA A 113 4.22 -0.52 19.67
N GLU A 114 3.45 0.25 18.91
CA GLU A 114 2.93 1.57 19.32
C GLU A 114 1.92 1.46 20.47
N ALA A 115 1.02 0.45 20.41
CA ALA A 115 0.08 0.15 21.50
C ALA A 115 0.82 -0.31 22.77
N LEU A 116 1.88 -1.10 22.63
CA LEU A 116 2.70 -1.56 23.76
C LEU A 116 3.48 -0.39 24.39
N ALA A 117 4.01 0.50 23.55
CA ALA A 117 4.68 1.73 24.02
C ALA A 117 3.73 2.68 24.74
N ALA A 118 2.48 2.83 24.23
CA ALA A 118 1.44 3.63 24.88
C ALA A 118 1.01 3.03 26.24
N GLN A 119 0.94 1.69 26.35
CA GLN A 119 0.68 1.00 27.63
C GLN A 119 1.84 1.15 28.61
N ALA A 120 3.08 1.06 28.15
CA ALA A 120 4.26 1.29 29.01
C ALA A 120 4.31 2.72 29.54
N ALA A 121 3.99 3.71 28.70
CA ALA A 121 3.89 5.11 29.11
C ALA A 121 2.75 5.35 30.14
N ALA A 122 1.63 4.65 30.02
CA ALA A 122 0.52 4.72 30.98
C ALA A 122 0.85 4.08 32.34
N LEU A 123 1.80 3.15 32.40
CA LEU A 123 2.27 2.50 33.61
C LEU A 123 3.46 3.21 34.27
N GLY A 124 3.91 4.36 33.72
CA GLY A 124 4.98 5.16 34.29
C GLY A 124 6.35 4.51 34.23
N VAL A 125 6.54 3.53 33.35
CA VAL A 125 7.85 2.94 33.06
C VAL A 125 8.50 3.81 31.98
N GLU A 126 9.44 4.67 32.37
CA GLU A 126 10.27 5.39 31.43
C GLU A 126 11.14 4.39 30.66
N PRO A 127 11.20 4.47 29.32
CA PRO A 127 12.16 3.67 28.58
C PRO A 127 13.56 4.14 28.96
N ASP A 128 14.35 3.21 29.47
CA ASP A 128 15.78 3.39 29.74
C ASP A 128 16.45 3.79 28.43
N GLU A 129 16.80 5.07 28.32
CA GLU A 129 17.56 5.56 27.17
C GLU A 129 18.94 4.92 27.23
N PRO A 130 19.42 4.25 26.17
CA PRO A 130 20.85 3.92 26.12
C PRO A 130 21.61 5.21 25.99
N ALA A 131 22.27 5.58 27.10
CA ALA A 131 23.20 6.70 27.15
C ALA A 131 24.37 6.42 26.18
N PHE A 132 24.25 6.92 24.96
CA PHE A 132 25.36 7.10 24.07
C PHE A 132 25.81 8.56 24.20
N SER A 133 26.65 8.82 25.22
CA SER A 133 27.42 10.03 25.32
C SER A 133 28.58 9.97 24.33
N ALA A 134 28.41 10.55 23.17
CA ALA A 134 29.55 10.95 22.35
C ALA A 134 29.90 12.39 22.73
N SER A 135 30.96 12.55 23.45
CA SER A 135 31.61 13.83 23.67
C SER A 135 32.12 14.37 22.33
N PRO A 136 31.95 15.65 22.06
CA PRO A 136 32.71 16.30 21.02
C PRO A 136 34.06 16.73 21.63
N ASP A 137 35.13 16.07 21.29
CA ASP A 137 36.46 16.64 21.46
C ASP A 137 36.72 17.59 20.32
N ASP A 138 36.88 18.85 20.75
CA ASP A 138 37.63 19.91 20.12
C ASP A 138 38.92 19.37 19.47
N ASP A 139 39.16 19.76 18.25
CA ASP A 139 40.46 20.29 17.92
C ASP A 139 40.37 21.32 16.81
N ALA A 140 40.59 22.55 17.25
CA ALA A 140 40.87 23.69 16.41
C ALA A 140 42.30 23.57 15.90
N ALA A 141 42.51 23.74 14.63
CA ALA A 141 43.78 24.17 14.08
C ALA A 141 43.54 25.09 12.90
N GLU A 142 43.71 26.34 13.21
CA GLU A 142 44.07 27.41 12.31
C GLU A 142 45.27 27.03 11.45
N THR A 143 45.31 27.53 10.22
CA THR A 143 46.45 28.31 9.62
C THR A 143 46.05 28.63 8.18
N GLU A 144 45.83 29.92 7.95
CA GLU A 144 46.68 30.91 7.26
C GLU A 144 46.90 30.65 5.76
N GLU A 145 46.28 31.55 5.01
CA GLU A 145 46.84 32.51 4.06
C GLU A 145 48.07 32.07 3.25
N GLU A 146 47.94 32.15 1.97
CA GLU A 146 48.80 32.98 1.06
C GLU A 146 48.22 32.89 -0.37
N GLU A 147 47.65 33.94 -0.81
CA GLU A 147 47.98 34.90 -1.81
C GLU A 147 49.26 34.61 -2.63
N LEU A 148 49.13 34.55 -3.97
CA LEU A 148 50.01 35.15 -4.96
C LEU A 148 49.48 34.80 -6.38
N VAL A 149 48.88 35.78 -7.06
CA VAL A 149 49.39 36.73 -8.05
C VAL A 149 50.13 36.12 -9.26
N ALA A 150 49.53 36.47 -10.41
CA ALA A 150 50.07 36.81 -11.72
C ALA A 150 50.82 35.75 -12.55
N ALA A 151 50.28 35.50 -13.68
CA ALA A 151 50.77 35.89 -15.03
C ALA A 151 49.85 35.33 -16.10
#